data_448192ed29661a162482101396212a65
#
_entry.id   448192ed29661a162482101396212a65
#
_cell.length_a   1.000
_cell.length_b   1.000
_cell.length_c   1.000
_cell.angle_alpha   90.00
_cell.angle_beta   90.00
_cell.angle_gamma   90.00
#
_symmetry.space_group_name_H-M   'P 1'
#
loop_
_entity.id
_entity.type
_entity.pdbx_description
1 polymer ?
#
loop_
_entity_poly.entity_id
_entity_poly.type
_entity_poly.pdbx_seq_one_letter_code
_entity_poly.pdbx_strand_id
1 'polypeptide(L)'
;NHKDVDLAVKVSRKSFNSGVWSRCSPEHRKEVLLKFAELLRKHGDENSVLECVDTGKLVTDCINEVANDAPMHFQWYGELIDKVFGKVGPTEPSITSLIVKEPIGVVAGIVPWNFPLMMAVWKMAPALAAGCSVIIKPAEDTPLTAIRVAQIGKEAGIPDGVLNVLPG
;
A
#
# COMPACT_ATOMS: atom_id res chain seq x y z
N ASN A 1 1.82 -18.84 10.10
CA ASN A 1 2.12 -19.19 11.51
C ASN A 1 2.86 -18.04 12.21
N HIS A 2 3.12 -18.14 13.55
CA HIS A 2 3.81 -17.07 14.31
C HIS A 2 5.19 -16.70 13.75
N LYS A 3 5.94 -17.68 13.25
CA LYS A 3 7.30 -17.45 12.68
C LYS A 3 7.23 -16.58 11.42
N ASP A 4 6.20 -16.74 10.62
CA ASP A 4 6.02 -15.92 9.41
C ASP A 4 5.65 -14.48 9.77
N VAL A 5 4.84 -14.29 10.82
CA VAL A 5 4.53 -12.95 11.36
C VAL A 5 5.81 -12.27 11.87
N ASP A 6 6.59 -12.96 12.68
CA ASP A 6 7.86 -12.44 13.20
C ASP A 6 8.83 -12.08 12.08
N LEU A 7 8.92 -12.93 11.06
CA LEU A 7 9.75 -12.67 9.88
C LEU A 7 9.28 -11.43 9.12
N ALA A 8 7.98 -11.31 8.83
CA ALA A 8 7.42 -10.17 8.13
C ALA A 8 7.66 -8.86 8.89
N VAL A 9 7.42 -8.87 10.21
CA VAL A 9 7.68 -7.69 11.05
C VAL A 9 9.17 -7.32 11.05
N LYS A 10 10.05 -8.31 11.18
CA LYS A 10 11.51 -8.11 11.16
C LYS A 10 11.98 -7.52 9.82
N VAL A 11 11.51 -8.08 8.71
CA VAL A 11 11.88 -7.62 7.36
C VAL A 11 11.34 -6.21 7.10
N SER A 12 10.07 -5.96 7.43
CA SER A 12 9.45 -4.63 7.28
C SER A 12 10.14 -3.57 8.12
N ARG A 13 10.49 -3.90 9.38
CA ARG A 13 11.20 -2.98 10.27
C ARG A 13 12.62 -2.70 9.76
N LYS A 14 13.33 -3.72 9.27
CA LYS A 14 14.65 -3.56 8.65
C LYS A 14 14.58 -2.64 7.44
N SER A 15 13.60 -2.85 6.55
CA SER A 15 13.39 -2.02 5.36
C SER A 15 13.06 -0.58 5.73
N PHE A 16 12.15 -0.36 6.69
CA PHE A 16 11.82 0.97 7.19
C PHE A 16 13.05 1.70 7.75
N ASN A 17 13.81 1.05 8.64
CA ASN A 17 14.98 1.65 9.30
C ASN A 17 16.12 1.95 8.31
N SER A 18 16.23 1.20 7.21
CA SER A 18 17.22 1.47 6.16
C SER A 18 16.99 2.80 5.44
N GLY A 19 15.74 3.25 5.41
CA GLY A 19 15.35 4.48 4.73
C GLY A 19 15.12 4.34 3.23
N VAL A 20 15.24 3.13 2.69
CA VAL A 20 15.10 2.90 1.24
C VAL A 20 13.75 3.38 0.69
N TRP A 21 12.71 3.39 1.52
CA TRP A 21 11.38 3.92 1.20
C TRP A 21 11.00 5.10 2.11
N SER A 22 11.21 4.97 3.41
CA SER A 22 10.79 5.97 4.41
C SER A 22 11.49 7.32 4.27
N ARG A 23 12.72 7.33 3.71
CA ARG A 23 13.53 8.54 3.50
C ARG A 23 13.85 8.82 2.03
N CYS A 24 13.27 8.09 1.07
CA CYS A 24 13.38 8.46 -0.34
C CYS A 24 12.59 9.76 -0.60
N SER A 25 12.90 10.42 -1.71
CA SER A 25 12.22 11.67 -2.05
C SER A 25 10.72 11.46 -2.24
N PRO A 26 9.88 12.45 -1.91
CA PRO A 26 8.46 12.41 -2.21
C PRO A 26 8.17 12.16 -3.70
N GLU A 27 8.97 12.75 -4.58
CA GLU A 27 8.88 12.59 -6.03
C GLU A 27 9.07 11.12 -6.45
N HIS A 28 10.13 10.47 -5.99
CA HIS A 28 10.38 9.06 -6.29
C HIS A 28 9.23 8.17 -5.80
N ARG A 29 8.72 8.40 -4.59
CA ARG A 29 7.58 7.66 -4.03
C ARG A 29 6.33 7.83 -4.87
N LYS A 30 6.07 9.07 -5.33
CA LYS A 30 4.97 9.40 -6.23
C LYS A 30 5.08 8.64 -7.55
N GLU A 31 6.24 8.69 -8.21
CA GLU A 31 6.49 7.98 -9.46
C GLU A 31 6.22 6.48 -9.36
N VAL A 32 6.72 5.85 -8.28
CA VAL A 32 6.51 4.40 -8.04
C VAL A 32 5.03 4.09 -7.83
N LEU A 33 4.28 4.90 -7.06
CA LEU A 33 2.85 4.67 -6.84
C LEU A 33 2.00 4.91 -8.08
N LEU A 34 2.34 5.89 -8.91
CA LEU A 34 1.67 6.11 -10.20
C LEU A 34 1.93 4.94 -11.16
N LYS A 35 3.16 4.44 -11.22
CA LYS A 35 3.50 3.23 -11.98
C LYS A 35 2.78 2.00 -11.44
N PHE A 36 2.63 1.89 -10.13
CA PHE A 36 1.86 0.81 -9.50
C PHE A 36 0.40 0.85 -9.97
N ALA A 37 -0.24 2.03 -9.97
CA ALA A 37 -1.59 2.22 -10.48
C ALA A 37 -1.71 1.81 -11.97
N GLU A 38 -0.73 2.19 -12.80
CA GLU A 38 -0.67 1.81 -14.22
C GLU A 38 -0.60 0.29 -14.39
N LEU A 39 0.29 -0.37 -13.67
CA LEU A 39 0.45 -1.82 -13.72
C LEU A 39 -0.80 -2.56 -13.22
N LEU A 40 -1.46 -2.04 -12.18
CA LEU A 40 -2.74 -2.60 -11.70
C LEU A 40 -3.81 -2.53 -12.79
N ARG A 41 -3.92 -1.42 -13.54
CA ARG A 41 -4.84 -1.32 -14.68
C ARG A 41 -4.48 -2.32 -15.77
N LYS A 42 -3.20 -2.44 -16.09
CA LYS A 42 -2.70 -3.41 -17.10
C LYS A 42 -3.06 -4.85 -16.75
N HIS A 43 -3.03 -5.20 -15.48
CA HIS A 43 -3.40 -6.53 -14.97
C HIS A 43 -4.83 -6.59 -14.41
N GLY A 44 -5.68 -5.64 -14.78
CA GLY A 44 -7.05 -5.50 -14.25
C GLY A 44 -7.91 -6.74 -14.48
N ASP A 45 -7.92 -7.27 -15.70
CA ASP A 45 -8.70 -8.46 -16.06
C ASP A 45 -8.23 -9.71 -15.30
N GLU A 46 -6.90 -9.92 -15.22
CA GLU A 46 -6.29 -11.01 -14.45
C GLU A 46 -6.71 -10.95 -12.98
N ASN A 47 -6.56 -9.79 -12.36
CA ASN A 47 -6.89 -9.60 -10.95
C ASN A 47 -8.41 -9.72 -10.70
N SER A 48 -9.25 -9.28 -11.64
CA SER A 48 -10.70 -9.40 -11.54
C SER A 48 -11.15 -10.87 -11.58
N VAL A 49 -10.52 -11.69 -12.42
CA VAL A 49 -10.77 -13.14 -12.45
C VAL A 49 -10.32 -13.80 -11.15
N LEU A 50 -9.14 -13.44 -10.62
CA LEU A 50 -8.68 -13.94 -9.32
C LEU A 50 -9.65 -13.62 -8.19
N GLU A 51 -10.13 -12.35 -8.12
CA GLU A 51 -11.11 -11.92 -7.12
C GLU A 51 -12.42 -12.69 -7.25
N CYS A 52 -12.90 -12.89 -8.49
CA CYS A 52 -14.12 -13.65 -8.77
C CYS A 52 -14.01 -15.09 -8.30
N VAL A 53 -12.87 -15.75 -8.57
CA VAL A 53 -12.62 -17.15 -8.15
C VAL A 53 -12.53 -17.26 -6.63
N ASP A 54 -11.85 -16.31 -5.97
CA ASP A 54 -11.68 -16.32 -4.51
C ASP A 54 -13.00 -16.04 -3.77
N THR A 55 -13.80 -15.11 -4.28
CA THR A 55 -14.98 -14.60 -3.54
C THR A 55 -16.29 -15.21 -3.98
N GLY A 56 -16.39 -15.74 -5.19
CA GLY A 56 -17.65 -16.13 -5.80
C GLY A 56 -18.53 -14.97 -6.27
N LYS A 57 -18.02 -13.73 -6.29
CA LYS A 57 -18.72 -12.55 -6.81
C LYS A 57 -18.96 -12.66 -8.32
N LEU A 58 -19.90 -11.85 -8.81
CA LEU A 58 -20.09 -11.67 -10.24
C LEU A 58 -18.84 -11.05 -10.86
N VAL A 59 -18.44 -11.52 -12.04
CA VAL A 59 -17.26 -10.99 -12.74
C VAL A 59 -17.38 -9.52 -13.07
N THR A 60 -18.58 -9.01 -13.35
CA THR A 60 -18.84 -7.60 -13.59
C THR A 60 -18.55 -6.72 -12.38
N ASP A 61 -18.86 -7.21 -11.18
CA ASP A 61 -18.59 -6.49 -9.95
C ASP A 61 -17.08 -6.48 -9.67
N CYS A 62 -16.41 -7.62 -9.88
CA CYS A 62 -14.95 -7.72 -9.75
C CYS A 62 -14.21 -6.80 -10.74
N ILE A 63 -14.68 -6.67 -11.99
CA ILE A 63 -14.09 -5.75 -12.96
C ILE A 63 -14.20 -4.30 -12.46
N ASN A 64 -15.36 -3.88 -11.95
CA ASN A 64 -15.53 -2.54 -11.44
C ASN A 64 -14.63 -2.25 -10.22
N GLU A 65 -14.63 -3.14 -9.24
CA GLU A 65 -13.87 -2.97 -8.01
C GLU A 65 -12.35 -3.09 -8.23
N VAL A 66 -11.92 -4.08 -8.99
CA VAL A 66 -10.51 -4.48 -9.09
C VAL A 66 -9.79 -3.77 -10.23
N ALA A 67 -10.37 -3.77 -11.43
CA ALA A 67 -9.71 -3.18 -12.59
C ALA A 67 -9.85 -1.65 -12.65
N ASN A 68 -10.95 -1.10 -12.13
CA ASN A 68 -11.23 0.32 -12.20
C ASN A 68 -10.90 1.07 -10.89
N ASP A 69 -11.47 0.64 -9.76
CA ASP A 69 -11.39 1.41 -8.51
C ASP A 69 -10.05 1.20 -7.77
N ALA A 70 -9.54 -0.02 -7.69
CA ALA A 70 -8.29 -0.28 -6.95
C ALA A 70 -7.09 0.53 -7.48
N PRO A 71 -6.84 0.63 -8.80
CA PRO A 71 -5.77 1.47 -9.34
C PRO A 71 -5.96 2.96 -9.05
N MET A 72 -7.21 3.44 -9.03
CA MET A 72 -7.53 4.84 -8.76
C MET A 72 -7.06 5.28 -7.37
N HIS A 73 -7.13 4.40 -6.38
CA HIS A 73 -6.64 4.71 -5.03
C HIS A 73 -5.11 4.89 -4.99
N PHE A 74 -4.36 4.03 -5.66
CA PHE A 74 -2.91 4.21 -5.76
C PHE A 74 -2.53 5.48 -6.49
N GLN A 75 -3.25 5.82 -7.56
CA GLN A 75 -3.07 7.08 -8.27
C GLN A 75 -3.37 8.26 -7.37
N TRP A 76 -4.53 8.28 -6.70
CA TRP A 76 -4.94 9.35 -5.81
C TRP A 76 -3.89 9.62 -4.72
N TYR A 77 -3.48 8.58 -3.99
CA TYR A 77 -2.50 8.74 -2.93
C TYR A 77 -1.10 9.08 -3.45
N GLY A 78 -0.72 8.57 -4.63
CA GLY A 78 0.50 8.97 -5.32
C GLY A 78 0.51 10.47 -5.63
N GLU A 79 -0.57 10.98 -6.20
CA GLU A 79 -0.73 12.41 -6.50
C GLU A 79 -0.83 13.29 -5.25
N LEU A 80 -1.23 12.74 -4.11
CA LEU A 80 -1.37 13.46 -2.85
C LEU A 80 -0.02 13.71 -2.15
N ILE A 81 1.02 12.93 -2.43
CA ILE A 81 2.29 12.95 -1.69
C ILE A 81 2.89 14.35 -1.61
N ASP A 82 2.89 15.09 -2.71
CA ASP A 82 3.46 16.44 -2.80
C ASP A 82 2.48 17.56 -2.35
N LYS A 83 1.32 17.20 -1.82
CA LYS A 83 0.26 18.12 -1.38
C LYS A 83 0.00 18.07 0.13
N VAL A 84 0.71 17.22 0.85
CA VAL A 84 0.57 17.06 2.30
C VAL A 84 1.64 17.88 3.01
N PHE A 85 1.30 19.12 3.32
CA PHE A 85 2.21 20.08 3.94
C PHE A 85 2.32 19.91 5.46
N GLY A 86 3.47 20.36 6.02
CA GLY A 86 3.63 20.63 7.44
C GLY A 86 2.93 21.93 7.86
N LYS A 87 3.13 22.33 9.09
CA LYS A 87 2.57 23.58 9.64
C LYS A 87 3.65 24.37 10.38
N VAL A 88 3.47 25.68 10.43
CA VAL A 88 4.25 26.57 11.31
C VAL A 88 3.41 26.84 12.55
N GLY A 89 3.95 26.55 13.72
CA GLY A 89 3.27 26.79 15.00
C GLY A 89 3.41 28.27 15.43
N PRO A 90 2.42 28.80 16.18
CA PRO A 90 2.52 30.15 16.75
C PRO A 90 3.56 30.16 17.89
N THR A 91 4.53 31.06 17.79
CA THR A 91 5.61 31.22 18.78
C THR A 91 5.98 32.70 18.92
N GLU A 92 6.85 33.02 19.85
CA GLU A 92 7.46 34.31 19.95
C GLU A 92 8.27 34.67 18.69
N PRO A 93 8.46 35.99 18.36
CA PRO A 93 9.15 36.42 17.14
C PRO A 93 10.56 35.84 16.93
N SER A 94 11.24 35.49 18.04
CA SER A 94 12.60 34.94 18.03
C SER A 94 12.66 33.42 17.81
N ILE A 95 11.52 32.72 17.80
CA ILE A 95 11.42 31.26 17.74
C ILE A 95 10.59 30.85 16.52
N THR A 96 11.06 29.86 15.77
CA THR A 96 10.28 29.22 14.71
C THR A 96 9.96 27.79 15.11
N SER A 97 8.66 27.45 15.20
CA SER A 97 8.18 26.08 15.46
C SER A 97 7.64 25.47 14.17
N LEU A 98 8.19 24.33 13.77
CA LEU A 98 7.74 23.58 12.60
C LEU A 98 7.09 22.28 13.01
N ILE A 99 5.90 21.98 12.46
CA ILE A 99 5.23 20.70 12.61
C ILE A 99 5.46 19.92 11.32
N VAL A 100 6.29 18.88 11.38
CA VAL A 100 6.60 18.01 10.25
C VAL A 100 5.83 16.70 10.37
N LYS A 101 5.41 16.16 9.24
CA LYS A 101 4.79 14.84 9.17
C LYS A 101 5.86 13.81 8.79
N GLU A 102 5.93 12.73 9.56
CA GLU A 102 6.88 11.64 9.35
C GLU A 102 6.14 10.30 9.27
N PRO A 103 6.68 9.32 8.51
CA PRO A 103 6.11 7.97 8.48
C PRO A 103 6.19 7.31 9.86
N ILE A 104 5.10 6.69 10.31
CA ILE A 104 5.01 6.10 11.66
C ILE A 104 5.83 4.81 11.82
N GLY A 105 6.17 4.13 10.73
CA GLY A 105 6.95 2.90 10.80
C GLY A 105 6.36 1.76 9.98
N VAL A 106 6.09 0.63 10.64
CA VAL A 106 5.44 -0.53 10.04
C VAL A 106 3.97 -0.53 10.37
N VAL A 107 3.13 -0.62 9.34
CA VAL A 107 1.66 -0.64 9.43
C VAL A 107 1.18 -2.04 9.10
N ALA A 108 0.33 -2.62 9.95
CA ALA A 108 -0.38 -3.86 9.69
C ALA A 108 -1.83 -3.57 9.28
N GLY A 109 -2.25 -4.12 8.15
CA GLY A 109 -3.62 -4.07 7.66
C GLY A 109 -4.25 -5.46 7.69
N ILE A 110 -5.24 -5.68 8.56
CA ILE A 110 -6.05 -6.89 8.57
C ILE A 110 -7.31 -6.60 7.79
N VAL A 111 -7.61 -7.39 6.77
CA VAL A 111 -8.69 -7.10 5.83
C VAL A 111 -9.66 -8.27 5.69
N PRO A 112 -10.96 -7.97 5.48
CA PRO A 112 -12.01 -8.98 5.39
C PRO A 112 -12.05 -9.65 4.01
N TRP A 113 -12.94 -10.63 3.89
CA TRP A 113 -13.15 -11.45 2.69
C TRP A 113 -14.12 -10.86 1.67
N ASN A 114 -15.00 -9.95 2.07
CA ASN A 114 -16.10 -9.48 1.21
C ASN A 114 -15.69 -8.45 0.14
N PHE A 115 -14.60 -7.71 0.36
CA PHE A 115 -13.94 -6.81 -0.60
C PHE A 115 -12.42 -6.96 -0.49
N PRO A 116 -11.85 -8.14 -0.83
CA PRO A 116 -10.47 -8.48 -0.49
C PRO A 116 -9.47 -7.45 -0.96
N LEU A 117 -9.44 -7.18 -2.27
CA LEU A 117 -8.46 -6.25 -2.83
C LEU A 117 -8.74 -4.81 -2.42
N MET A 118 -10.00 -4.37 -2.47
CA MET A 118 -10.33 -2.98 -2.14
C MET A 118 -9.95 -2.62 -0.71
N MET A 119 -10.29 -3.49 0.26
CA MET A 119 -9.92 -3.29 1.66
C MET A 119 -8.41 -3.30 1.86
N ALA A 120 -7.67 -4.14 1.13
CA ALA A 120 -6.21 -4.15 1.14
C ALA A 120 -5.63 -2.85 0.57
N VAL A 121 -6.12 -2.40 -0.58
CA VAL A 121 -5.67 -1.16 -1.24
C VAL A 121 -5.92 0.06 -0.36
N TRP A 122 -7.06 0.14 0.33
CA TRP A 122 -7.36 1.24 1.25
C TRP A 122 -6.39 1.34 2.45
N LYS A 123 -5.66 0.28 2.74
CA LYS A 123 -4.59 0.27 3.75
C LYS A 123 -3.22 0.48 3.11
N MET A 124 -2.96 -0.21 1.98
CA MET A 124 -1.66 -0.14 1.29
C MET A 124 -1.35 1.25 0.73
N ALA A 125 -2.27 1.82 -0.04
CA ALA A 125 -2.00 3.05 -0.79
C ALA A 125 -1.64 4.23 0.12
N PRO A 126 -2.43 4.59 1.15
CA PRO A 126 -2.07 5.70 2.04
C PRO A 126 -0.82 5.43 2.87
N ALA A 127 -0.62 4.19 3.35
CA ALA A 127 0.55 3.86 4.16
C ALA A 127 1.85 3.91 3.34
N LEU A 128 1.84 3.39 2.10
CA LEU A 128 2.98 3.49 1.19
C LEU A 128 3.25 4.95 0.79
N ALA A 129 2.22 5.74 0.50
CA ALA A 129 2.35 7.16 0.19
C ALA A 129 2.99 7.94 1.36
N ALA A 130 2.63 7.61 2.59
CA ALA A 130 3.23 8.19 3.79
C ALA A 130 4.69 7.77 4.04
N GLY A 131 5.22 6.78 3.30
CA GLY A 131 6.58 6.25 3.48
C GLY A 131 6.69 5.13 4.51
N CYS A 132 5.58 4.52 4.92
CA CYS A 132 5.57 3.37 5.82
C CYS A 132 5.91 2.06 5.10
N SER A 133 6.41 1.07 5.85
CA SER A 133 6.37 -0.32 5.42
C SER A 133 5.03 -0.94 5.81
N VAL A 134 4.50 -1.84 4.98
CA VAL A 134 3.13 -2.37 5.11
C VAL A 134 3.15 -3.89 5.15
N ILE A 135 2.38 -4.45 6.06
CA ILE A 135 2.06 -5.88 6.13
C ILE A 135 0.56 -6.02 6.00
N ILE A 136 0.09 -6.73 4.97
CA ILE A 136 -1.32 -7.05 4.78
C ILE A 136 -1.58 -8.49 5.19
N LYS A 137 -2.55 -8.67 6.07
CA LYS A 137 -3.12 -9.97 6.44
C LYS A 137 -4.50 -10.08 5.77
N PRO A 138 -4.61 -10.70 4.59
CA PRO A 138 -5.93 -10.97 3.98
C PRO A 138 -6.69 -12.02 4.77
N ALA A 139 -7.99 -12.10 4.54
CA ALA A 139 -8.78 -13.25 5.02
C ALA A 139 -8.25 -14.56 4.41
N GLU A 140 -8.34 -15.64 5.16
CA GLU A 140 -7.85 -16.95 4.75
C GLU A 140 -8.52 -17.45 3.46
N ASP A 141 -9.80 -17.15 3.30
CA ASP A 141 -10.63 -17.61 2.18
C ASP A 141 -10.40 -16.79 0.89
N THR A 142 -9.79 -15.60 0.98
CA THR A 142 -9.66 -14.69 -0.18
C THR A 142 -8.29 -13.99 -0.24
N PRO A 143 -7.17 -14.74 -0.31
CA PRO A 143 -5.83 -14.14 -0.28
C PRO A 143 -5.24 -13.81 -1.64
N LEU A 144 -5.77 -14.35 -2.76
CA LEU A 144 -5.04 -14.42 -4.04
C LEU A 144 -4.76 -13.04 -4.63
N THR A 145 -5.73 -12.14 -4.62
CA THR A 145 -5.55 -10.79 -5.18
C THR A 145 -4.56 -9.96 -4.36
N ALA A 146 -4.56 -10.09 -3.03
CA ALA A 146 -3.58 -9.40 -2.19
C ALA A 146 -2.14 -9.88 -2.48
N ILE A 147 -1.94 -11.19 -2.68
CA ILE A 147 -0.65 -11.79 -3.05
C ILE A 147 -0.21 -11.27 -4.42
N ARG A 148 -1.10 -11.31 -5.42
CA ARG A 148 -0.79 -10.86 -6.78
C ARG A 148 -0.43 -9.38 -6.83
N VAL A 149 -1.17 -8.55 -6.10
CA VAL A 149 -0.91 -7.11 -6.04
C VAL A 149 0.43 -6.78 -5.39
N ALA A 150 0.86 -7.53 -4.38
CA ALA A 150 2.22 -7.36 -3.84
C ALA A 150 3.31 -7.65 -4.88
N GLN A 151 3.12 -8.65 -5.75
CA GLN A 151 4.04 -8.92 -6.86
C GLN A 151 4.08 -7.76 -7.86
N ILE A 152 2.91 -7.23 -8.24
CA ILE A 152 2.79 -6.05 -9.11
C ILE A 152 3.47 -4.84 -8.47
N GLY A 153 3.33 -4.67 -7.15
CA GLY A 153 4.04 -3.63 -6.41
C GLY A 153 5.56 -3.72 -6.54
N LYS A 154 6.11 -4.93 -6.50
CA LYS A 154 7.54 -5.15 -6.74
C LYS A 154 7.93 -4.79 -8.18
N GLU A 155 7.13 -5.14 -9.17
CA GLU A 155 7.33 -4.74 -10.58
C GLU A 155 7.29 -3.21 -10.75
N ALA A 156 6.45 -2.53 -9.97
CA ALA A 156 6.35 -1.07 -9.96
C ALA A 156 7.60 -0.39 -9.39
N GLY A 157 8.37 -1.10 -8.56
CA GLY A 157 9.57 -0.58 -7.92
C GLY A 157 9.45 -0.41 -6.39
N ILE A 158 8.42 -0.96 -5.77
CA ILE A 158 8.35 -1.05 -4.30
C ILE A 158 9.53 -1.92 -3.80
N PRO A 159 10.41 -1.40 -2.94
CA PRO A 159 11.57 -2.13 -2.46
C PRO A 159 11.20 -3.35 -1.61
N ASP A 160 12.08 -4.36 -1.59
CA ASP A 160 11.88 -5.56 -0.79
C ASP A 160 11.69 -5.22 0.70
N GLY A 161 10.69 -5.85 1.32
CA GLY A 161 10.31 -5.65 2.71
C GLY A 161 9.44 -4.43 2.99
N VAL A 162 9.20 -3.56 2.01
CA VAL A 162 8.27 -2.42 2.17
C VAL A 162 6.82 -2.86 2.12
N LEU A 163 6.48 -3.78 1.22
CA LEU A 163 5.14 -4.36 1.12
C LEU A 163 5.22 -5.88 1.28
N ASN A 164 4.51 -6.41 2.25
CA ASN A 164 4.46 -7.84 2.56
C ASN A 164 3.01 -8.30 2.70
N VAL A 165 2.71 -9.51 2.25
CA VAL A 165 1.41 -10.14 2.40
C VAL A 165 1.56 -11.45 3.15
N LEU A 166 0.74 -11.64 4.18
CA LEU A 166 0.74 -12.83 5.05
C LEU A 166 -0.62 -13.52 4.92
N PRO A 167 -0.80 -14.46 3.99
CA PRO A 167 -2.00 -15.28 3.93
C PRO A 167 -2.02 -16.30 5.08
N GLY A 168 -3.21 -16.64 5.57
CA GLY A 168 -3.42 -17.69 6.58
C GLY A 168 -3.49 -17.25 8.02
#